data_4b49f8da1994f601687c9589fa26e54c
#
_entry.id   4b49f8da1994f601687c9589fa26e54c
#
_cell.length_a   1.000
_cell.length_b   1.000
_cell.length_c   1.000
_cell.angle_alpha   90.00
_cell.angle_beta   90.00
_cell.angle_gamma   90.00
#
_symmetry.space_group_name_H-M   'P 1'
#
loop_
_entity.id
_entity.type
_entity.pdbx_description
1 polymer ?
#
loop_
_entity_poly.entity_id
_entity_poly.type
_entity_poly.pdbx_seq_one_letter_code
_entity_poly.pdbx_strand_id
1 'polypeptide(L)'
;MKKGKIILLNGSSSAGKTTIATMLQQLSVEPYQHIALDQFRDGMPPQFRGFNSPKGTTGALGLNIVPENLNEQLVTSIQFGEFGKQVLKGMRRSVVAFADLGINVIVDDLMIEREFFVDYATLFTHYDFLCVAVRCPLKEVEQRESLRPGRFPGTATWHFERVHENMIYDLQVDTSINSPRDCAERILKAFANKKGTEIIS
;
A
#
# COMPACT_ATOMS: atom_id res chain seq x y z
N MET A 1 19.04 -19.70 6.88
CA MET A 1 17.84 -19.43 7.74
C MET A 1 16.60 -19.48 6.84
N LYS A 2 15.44 -19.87 7.38
CA LYS A 2 14.18 -19.81 6.66
C LYS A 2 13.81 -18.33 6.46
N LYS A 3 13.47 -17.93 5.25
CA LYS A 3 13.05 -16.56 4.96
C LYS A 3 11.69 -16.27 5.60
N GLY A 4 11.46 -15.01 5.97
CA GLY A 4 10.16 -14.51 6.42
C GLY A 4 9.12 -14.50 5.29
N LYS A 5 7.88 -14.62 5.67
CA LYS A 5 6.70 -14.54 4.79
C LYS A 5 6.32 -13.08 4.53
N ILE A 6 5.77 -12.77 3.36
CA ILE A 6 5.38 -11.40 3.00
C ILE A 6 3.90 -11.37 2.60
N ILE A 7 3.13 -10.48 3.23
CA ILE A 7 1.75 -10.16 2.85
C ILE A 7 1.74 -8.73 2.31
N LEU A 8 1.42 -8.54 1.04
CA LEU A 8 1.34 -7.23 0.40
C LEU A 8 -0.13 -6.84 0.25
N LEU A 9 -0.54 -5.79 0.95
CA LEU A 9 -1.87 -5.19 0.89
C LEU A 9 -1.83 -3.99 -0.06
N ASN A 10 -2.62 -4.02 -1.12
CA ASN A 10 -2.81 -2.90 -2.03
C ASN A 10 -4.27 -2.49 -2.11
N GLY A 11 -4.54 -1.20 -2.13
CA GLY A 11 -5.89 -0.63 -2.19
C GLY A 11 -5.87 0.88 -2.04
N SER A 12 -6.97 1.55 -2.36
CA SER A 12 -7.07 3.01 -2.28
C SER A 12 -6.82 3.55 -0.86
N SER A 13 -6.59 4.84 -0.74
CA SER A 13 -6.67 5.52 0.56
C SER A 13 -8.01 5.21 1.21
N SER A 14 -8.05 5.08 2.53
CA SER A 14 -9.26 4.77 3.32
C SER A 14 -9.96 3.43 3.01
N ALA A 15 -9.38 2.54 2.20
CA ALA A 15 -9.92 1.20 1.96
C ALA A 15 -9.77 0.24 3.15
N GLY A 16 -9.04 0.60 4.21
CA GLY A 16 -8.93 -0.21 5.44
C GLY A 16 -7.68 -1.09 5.52
N LYS A 17 -6.68 -0.90 4.66
CA LYS A 17 -5.42 -1.67 4.67
C LYS A 17 -4.72 -1.72 6.02
N THR A 18 -4.50 -0.55 6.64
CA THR A 18 -3.83 -0.43 7.94
C THR A 18 -4.60 -1.15 9.05
N THR A 19 -5.95 -1.10 9.01
CA THR A 19 -6.80 -1.81 9.96
C THR A 19 -6.66 -3.33 9.79
N ILE A 20 -6.62 -3.81 8.54
CA ILE A 20 -6.37 -5.23 8.24
C ILE A 20 -4.96 -5.62 8.70
N ALA A 21 -3.94 -4.80 8.44
CA ALA A 21 -2.57 -5.07 8.88
C ALA A 21 -2.47 -5.24 10.41
N THR A 22 -3.10 -4.35 11.17
CA THR A 22 -3.20 -4.46 12.63
C THR A 22 -3.91 -5.74 13.06
N MET A 23 -5.02 -6.10 12.40
CA MET A 23 -5.76 -7.31 12.71
C MET A 23 -4.97 -8.58 12.37
N LEU A 24 -4.22 -8.59 11.26
CA LEU A 24 -3.29 -9.67 10.93
C LEU A 24 -2.23 -9.87 12.01
N GLN A 25 -1.65 -8.79 12.53
CA GLN A 25 -0.68 -8.86 13.64
C GLN A 25 -1.31 -9.43 14.93
N GLN A 26 -2.57 -9.12 15.19
CA GLN A 26 -3.29 -9.61 16.39
C GLN A 26 -3.70 -11.08 16.30
N LEU A 27 -4.06 -11.54 15.09
CA LEU A 27 -4.57 -12.91 14.88
C LEU A 27 -3.48 -13.92 14.55
N SER A 28 -2.36 -13.46 14.03
CA SER A 28 -1.28 -14.37 13.63
C SER A 28 -0.55 -14.93 14.84
N VAL A 29 -0.27 -16.23 14.80
CA VAL A 29 0.59 -16.88 15.80
C VAL A 29 2.05 -16.44 15.67
N GLU A 30 2.52 -16.27 14.42
CA GLU A 30 3.87 -15.78 14.14
C GLU A 30 3.84 -14.24 14.08
N PRO A 31 4.83 -13.54 14.67
CA PRO A 31 4.87 -12.08 14.62
C PRO A 31 5.14 -11.57 13.20
N TYR A 32 4.48 -10.48 12.84
CA TYR A 32 4.69 -9.75 11.59
C TYR A 32 5.14 -8.32 11.85
N GLN A 33 6.20 -7.88 11.17
CA GLN A 33 6.56 -6.47 11.08
C GLN A 33 5.61 -5.78 10.10
N HIS A 34 4.99 -4.66 10.49
CA HIS A 34 4.20 -3.84 9.60
C HIS A 34 5.06 -2.73 8.99
N ILE A 35 5.11 -2.67 7.66
CA ILE A 35 5.77 -1.63 6.87
C ILE A 35 4.72 -0.94 6.01
N ALA A 36 4.55 0.37 6.20
CA ALA A 36 3.54 1.16 5.51
C ALA A 36 4.15 2.36 4.79
N LEU A 37 3.60 2.71 3.63
CA LEU A 37 3.97 3.92 2.87
C LEU A 37 3.92 5.17 3.75
N ASP A 38 2.87 5.30 4.56
CA ASP A 38 2.70 6.47 5.44
C ASP A 38 3.87 6.64 6.42
N GLN A 39 4.48 5.56 6.94
CA GLN A 39 5.65 5.63 7.82
C GLN A 39 6.86 6.25 7.11
N PHE A 40 7.08 5.89 5.86
CA PHE A 40 8.19 6.43 5.07
C PHE A 40 7.93 7.85 4.58
N ARG A 41 6.68 8.17 4.24
CA ARG A 41 6.26 9.55 3.97
C ARG A 41 6.52 10.46 5.18
N ASP A 42 6.08 10.02 6.35
CA ASP A 42 6.18 10.82 7.59
C ASP A 42 7.64 10.95 8.07
N GLY A 43 8.50 10.00 7.72
CA GLY A 43 9.93 10.07 7.94
C GLY A 43 10.70 10.98 6.98
N MET A 44 10.07 11.48 5.90
CA MET A 44 10.71 12.43 5.00
C MET A 44 10.91 13.79 5.70
N PRO A 45 12.02 14.52 5.41
CA PRO A 45 12.16 15.88 5.88
C PRO A 45 10.97 16.76 5.47
N PRO A 46 10.46 17.66 6.33
CA PRO A 46 9.24 18.42 6.07
C PRO A 46 9.23 19.17 4.73
N GLN A 47 10.38 19.69 4.28
CA GLN A 47 10.50 20.41 3.01
C GLN A 47 10.29 19.51 1.77
N PHE A 48 10.37 18.17 1.91
CA PHE A 48 10.07 17.20 0.85
C PHE A 48 8.63 16.65 0.91
N ARG A 49 7.79 17.19 1.79
CA ARG A 49 6.35 16.91 1.86
C ARG A 49 5.60 18.11 1.29
N GLY A 50 5.48 18.13 -0.05
CA GLY A 50 4.93 19.25 -0.80
C GLY A 50 3.40 19.32 -0.77
N PHE A 51 2.88 20.54 -0.86
CA PHE A 51 1.48 20.82 -1.12
C PHE A 51 1.40 21.81 -2.27
N ASN A 52 0.88 21.36 -3.42
CA ASN A 52 0.83 22.10 -4.67
C ASN A 52 2.18 22.80 -4.99
N SER A 53 3.25 22.11 -4.69
CA SER A 53 4.61 22.65 -4.83
C SER A 53 5.01 22.74 -6.30
N PRO A 54 5.52 23.89 -6.78
CA PRO A 54 5.96 24.07 -8.14
C PRO A 54 7.08 23.09 -8.53
N LYS A 55 7.09 22.69 -9.80
CA LYS A 55 8.15 21.83 -10.36
C LYS A 55 9.54 22.43 -10.10
N GLY A 56 10.48 21.59 -9.68
CA GLY A 56 11.85 22.00 -9.34
C GLY A 56 12.08 22.42 -7.89
N THR A 57 11.02 22.52 -7.08
CA THR A 57 11.14 22.77 -5.64
C THR A 57 11.34 21.47 -4.86
N THR A 58 11.86 21.57 -3.63
CA THR A 58 12.04 20.42 -2.73
C THR A 58 10.73 19.66 -2.47
N GLY A 59 9.62 20.38 -2.31
CA GLY A 59 8.30 19.74 -2.13
C GLY A 59 7.87 18.89 -3.32
N ALA A 60 8.16 19.34 -4.55
CA ALA A 60 7.88 18.57 -5.77
C ALA A 60 8.86 17.41 -5.98
N LEU A 61 10.08 17.49 -5.42
CA LEU A 61 11.05 16.38 -5.48
C LEU A 61 10.74 15.25 -4.51
N GLY A 62 9.97 15.50 -3.47
CA GLY A 62 9.55 14.49 -2.49
C GLY A 62 8.21 13.87 -2.80
N LEU A 63 7.27 13.95 -1.87
CA LEU A 63 5.86 13.59 -2.04
C LEU A 63 5.06 14.89 -2.12
N ASN A 64 4.46 15.16 -3.26
CA ASN A 64 3.71 16.39 -3.51
C ASN A 64 2.22 16.07 -3.65
N ILE A 65 1.41 16.71 -2.84
CA ILE A 65 -0.05 16.61 -2.88
C ILE A 65 -0.55 17.74 -3.76
N VAL A 66 -1.22 17.40 -4.86
CA VAL A 66 -1.61 18.36 -5.89
C VAL A 66 -3.11 18.31 -6.15
N PRO A 67 -3.84 19.41 -5.94
CA PRO A 67 -5.24 19.53 -6.37
C PRO A 67 -5.33 19.47 -7.91
N GLU A 68 -6.20 18.63 -8.42
CA GLU A 68 -6.44 18.44 -9.86
C GLU A 68 -7.95 18.42 -10.15
N ASN A 69 -8.33 18.78 -11.37
CA ASN A 69 -9.70 18.59 -11.86
C ASN A 69 -9.78 17.29 -12.66
N LEU A 70 -10.60 16.36 -12.21
CA LEU A 70 -10.90 15.12 -12.90
C LEU A 70 -12.39 15.08 -13.21
N ASN A 71 -12.77 15.14 -14.50
CA ASN A 71 -14.17 15.16 -14.94
C ASN A 71 -15.03 16.19 -14.19
N GLU A 72 -14.56 17.43 -14.11
CA GLU A 72 -15.21 18.57 -13.42
C GLU A 72 -15.28 18.42 -11.88
N GLN A 73 -14.73 17.36 -11.31
CA GLN A 73 -14.62 17.15 -9.87
C GLN A 73 -13.21 17.50 -9.40
N LEU A 74 -13.12 18.30 -8.32
CA LEU A 74 -11.84 18.57 -7.67
C LEU A 74 -11.41 17.31 -6.90
N VAL A 75 -10.25 16.77 -7.27
CA VAL A 75 -9.61 15.63 -6.62
C VAL A 75 -8.21 16.01 -6.16
N THR A 76 -7.60 15.15 -5.37
CA THR A 76 -6.24 15.38 -4.88
C THR A 76 -5.35 14.23 -5.33
N SER A 77 -4.37 14.53 -6.19
CA SER A 77 -3.36 13.57 -6.61
C SER A 77 -2.17 13.53 -5.65
N ILE A 78 -1.50 12.39 -5.60
CA ILE A 78 -0.21 12.25 -4.94
C ILE A 78 0.84 12.00 -6.01
N GLN A 79 1.81 12.90 -6.09
CA GLN A 79 2.91 12.83 -7.04
C GLN A 79 4.21 12.55 -6.29
N PHE A 80 4.96 11.55 -6.77
CA PHE A 80 6.27 11.20 -6.22
C PHE A 80 7.36 11.78 -7.11
N GLY A 81 8.11 12.76 -6.60
CA GLY A 81 9.33 13.22 -7.24
C GLY A 81 10.49 12.25 -7.02
N GLU A 82 11.66 12.60 -7.55
CA GLU A 82 12.83 11.70 -7.55
C GLU A 82 13.22 11.23 -6.14
N PHE A 83 13.31 12.15 -5.18
CA PHE A 83 13.61 11.81 -3.78
C PHE A 83 12.52 10.94 -3.15
N GLY A 84 11.23 11.27 -3.40
CA GLY A 84 10.10 10.48 -2.94
C GLY A 84 10.15 9.04 -3.45
N LYS A 85 10.43 8.86 -4.74
CA LYS A 85 10.60 7.53 -5.36
C LYS A 85 11.78 6.75 -4.77
N GLN A 86 12.91 7.42 -4.49
CA GLN A 86 14.06 6.80 -3.84
C GLN A 86 13.71 6.32 -2.42
N VAL A 87 13.00 7.13 -1.64
CA VAL A 87 12.54 6.75 -0.29
C VAL A 87 11.62 5.54 -0.35
N LEU A 88 10.64 5.52 -1.26
CA LEU A 88 9.74 4.38 -1.43
C LEU A 88 10.46 3.13 -1.97
N LYS A 89 11.48 3.30 -2.79
CA LYS A 89 12.36 2.18 -3.19
C LYS A 89 13.13 1.62 -2.00
N GLY A 90 13.59 2.48 -1.08
CA GLY A 90 14.16 2.09 0.21
C GLY A 90 13.17 1.31 1.07
N MET A 91 11.91 1.75 1.14
CA MET A 91 10.83 1.04 1.82
C MET A 91 10.69 -0.39 1.29
N ARG A 92 10.55 -0.56 -0.02
CA ARG A 92 10.38 -1.88 -0.64
C ARG A 92 11.58 -2.80 -0.37
N ARG A 93 12.79 -2.26 -0.36
CA ARG A 93 14.01 -3.02 0.00
C ARG A 93 14.09 -3.38 1.46
N SER A 94 13.55 -2.56 2.37
CA SER A 94 13.49 -2.89 3.79
C SER A 94 12.63 -4.12 4.06
N VAL A 95 11.56 -4.34 3.26
CA VAL A 95 10.74 -5.57 3.33
C VAL A 95 11.60 -6.81 3.14
N VAL A 96 12.43 -6.81 2.10
CA VAL A 96 13.35 -7.92 1.80
C VAL A 96 14.39 -8.10 2.91
N ALA A 97 14.94 -6.99 3.42
CA ALA A 97 15.92 -7.05 4.52
C ALA A 97 15.34 -7.73 5.78
N PHE A 98 14.10 -7.42 6.15
CA PHE A 98 13.43 -8.10 7.26
C PHE A 98 13.16 -9.57 6.92
N ALA A 99 12.67 -9.87 5.72
CA ALA A 99 12.36 -11.23 5.32
C ALA A 99 13.63 -12.12 5.25
N ASP A 100 14.78 -11.59 4.85
CA ASP A 100 16.06 -12.32 4.86
C ASP A 100 16.53 -12.68 6.27
N LEU A 101 16.16 -11.88 7.27
CA LEU A 101 16.39 -12.18 8.68
C LEU A 101 15.36 -13.17 9.27
N GLY A 102 14.43 -13.70 8.47
CA GLY A 102 13.38 -14.61 8.91
C GLY A 102 12.17 -13.93 9.54
N ILE A 103 12.07 -12.60 9.47
CA ILE A 103 10.97 -11.83 10.03
C ILE A 103 9.84 -11.75 8.99
N ASN A 104 8.62 -12.16 9.37
CA ASN A 104 7.46 -12.01 8.52
C ASN A 104 7.07 -10.53 8.39
N VAL A 105 6.59 -10.11 7.21
CA VAL A 105 6.28 -8.71 6.93
C VAL A 105 4.86 -8.56 6.36
N ILE A 106 4.13 -7.56 6.84
CA ILE A 106 2.93 -7.04 6.21
C ILE A 106 3.30 -5.69 5.57
N VAL A 107 3.07 -5.56 4.28
CA VAL A 107 3.27 -4.32 3.54
C VAL A 107 1.93 -3.66 3.29
N ASP A 108 1.77 -2.41 3.73
CA ASP A 108 0.60 -1.56 3.45
C ASP A 108 1.04 -0.48 2.46
N ASP A 109 0.81 -0.71 1.18
CA ASP A 109 1.25 0.18 0.11
C ASP A 109 0.09 0.69 -0.75
N LEU A 110 0.40 1.66 -1.60
CA LEU A 110 -0.46 2.30 -2.56
C LEU A 110 0.25 2.24 -3.91
N MET A 111 0.01 1.16 -4.66
CA MET A 111 0.69 0.93 -5.94
C MET A 111 -0.03 1.65 -7.08
N ILE A 112 0.23 2.94 -7.23
CA ILE A 112 -0.35 3.80 -8.29
C ILE A 112 0.57 4.00 -9.48
N GLU A 113 1.84 3.62 -9.37
CA GLU A 113 2.81 3.65 -10.46
C GLU A 113 3.26 2.23 -10.80
N ARG A 114 3.29 1.92 -12.10
CA ARG A 114 3.71 0.60 -12.59
C ARG A 114 5.10 0.18 -12.08
N GLU A 115 6.01 1.14 -11.92
CA GLU A 115 7.36 0.85 -11.42
C GLU A 115 7.36 0.27 -10.01
N PHE A 116 6.38 0.62 -9.15
CA PHE A 116 6.26 0.07 -7.80
C PHE A 116 5.91 -1.41 -7.83
N PHE A 117 4.99 -1.77 -8.74
CA PHE A 117 4.64 -3.17 -8.93
C PHE A 117 5.83 -3.99 -9.47
N VAL A 118 6.52 -3.48 -10.49
CA VAL A 118 7.70 -4.15 -11.08
C VAL A 118 8.80 -4.35 -10.03
N ASP A 119 9.02 -3.35 -9.16
CA ASP A 119 9.97 -3.48 -8.05
C ASP A 119 9.59 -4.64 -7.10
N TYR A 120 8.32 -4.72 -6.68
CA TYR A 120 7.86 -5.81 -5.82
C TYR A 120 7.94 -7.17 -6.52
N ALA A 121 7.51 -7.28 -7.76
CA ALA A 121 7.58 -8.51 -8.53
C ALA A 121 9.03 -9.03 -8.62
N THR A 122 9.99 -8.12 -8.86
CA THR A 122 11.41 -8.44 -8.93
C THR A 122 11.96 -8.84 -7.55
N LEU A 123 11.66 -8.07 -6.51
CA LEU A 123 12.19 -8.29 -5.17
C LEU A 123 11.66 -9.57 -4.53
N PHE A 124 10.40 -9.94 -4.81
CA PHE A 124 9.73 -11.05 -4.12
C PHE A 124 9.84 -12.40 -4.83
N THR A 125 10.56 -12.48 -5.96
CA THR A 125 10.69 -13.70 -6.77
C THR A 125 11.07 -14.96 -5.98
N HIS A 126 11.83 -14.81 -4.88
CA HIS A 126 12.33 -15.93 -4.07
C HIS A 126 11.76 -15.95 -2.64
N TYR A 127 10.58 -15.34 -2.43
CA TYR A 127 9.93 -15.29 -1.12
C TYR A 127 8.53 -15.90 -1.19
N ASP A 128 8.12 -16.49 -0.07
CA ASP A 128 6.71 -16.82 0.13
C ASP A 128 5.94 -15.52 0.33
N PHE A 129 5.22 -15.06 -0.70
CA PHE A 129 4.43 -13.84 -0.61
C PHE A 129 2.99 -14.05 -1.07
N LEU A 130 2.10 -13.20 -0.58
CA LEU A 130 0.69 -13.14 -0.96
C LEU A 130 0.35 -11.69 -1.31
N CYS A 131 -0.11 -11.47 -2.54
CA CYS A 131 -0.57 -10.16 -3.00
C CYS A 131 -2.09 -10.06 -2.83
N VAL A 132 -2.55 -9.10 -2.02
CA VAL A 132 -3.96 -8.95 -1.64
C VAL A 132 -4.51 -7.62 -2.11
N ALA A 133 -5.61 -7.65 -2.90
CA ALA A 133 -6.41 -6.48 -3.17
C ALA A 133 -7.33 -6.21 -1.98
N VAL A 134 -7.22 -5.01 -1.41
CA VAL A 134 -8.17 -4.49 -0.42
C VAL A 134 -9.16 -3.59 -1.13
N ARG A 135 -10.35 -4.14 -1.40
CA ARG A 135 -11.44 -3.46 -2.10
C ARG A 135 -12.37 -2.78 -1.12
N CYS A 136 -12.93 -1.66 -1.56
CA CYS A 136 -14.01 -0.96 -0.87
C CYS A 136 -14.69 -0.07 -1.92
N PRO A 137 -16.02 -0.01 -2.03
CA PRO A 137 -16.71 0.86 -2.99
C PRO A 137 -16.32 2.34 -2.83
N LEU A 138 -16.28 3.08 -3.95
CA LEU A 138 -15.86 4.48 -3.96
C LEU A 138 -16.62 5.33 -2.92
N LYS A 139 -17.95 5.23 -2.90
CA LYS A 139 -18.79 5.95 -1.96
C LYS A 139 -18.39 5.75 -0.50
N GLU A 140 -18.00 4.52 -0.15
CA GLU A 140 -17.56 4.19 1.21
C GLU A 140 -16.17 4.74 1.53
N VAL A 141 -15.22 4.67 0.58
CA VAL A 141 -13.89 5.23 0.82
C VAL A 141 -13.95 6.76 0.95
N GLU A 142 -14.79 7.43 0.18
CA GLU A 142 -15.04 8.89 0.29
C GLU A 142 -15.64 9.25 1.65
N GLN A 143 -16.64 8.50 2.11
CA GLN A 143 -17.22 8.69 3.43
C GLN A 143 -16.18 8.48 4.54
N ARG A 144 -15.39 7.42 4.46
CA ARG A 144 -14.31 7.14 5.43
C ARG A 144 -13.22 8.20 5.38
N GLU A 145 -12.89 8.71 4.19
CA GLU A 145 -11.92 9.79 4.02
C GLU A 145 -12.38 11.08 4.71
N SER A 146 -13.66 11.45 4.54
CA SER A 146 -14.23 12.68 5.12
C SER A 146 -14.22 12.68 6.66
N LEU A 147 -14.20 11.50 7.29
CA LEU A 147 -14.14 11.33 8.75
C LEU A 147 -12.70 11.32 9.30
N ARG A 148 -11.67 11.33 8.43
CA ARG A 148 -10.26 11.26 8.87
C ARG A 148 -9.61 12.64 8.92
N PRO A 149 -9.20 13.12 10.10
CA PRO A 149 -8.50 14.40 10.24
C PRO A 149 -7.22 14.45 9.38
N GLY A 150 -6.95 15.59 8.76
CA GLY A 150 -5.71 15.83 8.00
C GLY A 150 -5.62 15.11 6.64
N ARG A 151 -6.72 14.53 6.15
CA ARG A 151 -6.78 14.01 4.77
C ARG A 151 -7.22 15.10 3.80
N PHE A 152 -6.66 15.05 2.59
CA PHE A 152 -7.04 15.96 1.52
C PHE A 152 -8.24 15.38 0.77
N PRO A 153 -9.35 16.11 0.64
CA PRO A 153 -10.55 15.63 -0.04
C PRO A 153 -10.27 15.18 -1.47
N GLY A 154 -10.91 14.09 -1.88
CA GLY A 154 -10.75 13.53 -3.23
C GLY A 154 -9.48 12.72 -3.48
N THR A 155 -8.65 12.49 -2.44
CA THR A 155 -7.49 11.61 -2.55
C THR A 155 -7.92 10.16 -2.81
N ALA A 156 -8.94 9.68 -2.11
CA ALA A 156 -9.47 8.33 -2.30
C ALA A 156 -10.04 8.15 -3.70
N THR A 157 -10.77 9.13 -4.23
CA THR A 157 -11.33 9.14 -5.59
C THR A 157 -10.22 9.05 -6.63
N TRP A 158 -9.17 9.86 -6.49
CA TRP A 158 -8.05 9.85 -7.43
C TRP A 158 -7.30 8.50 -7.44
N HIS A 159 -7.15 7.84 -6.28
CA HIS A 159 -6.49 6.54 -6.16
C HIS A 159 -7.36 5.39 -6.66
N PHE A 160 -8.69 5.51 -6.53
CA PHE A 160 -9.64 4.40 -6.64
C PHE A 160 -9.48 3.58 -7.92
N GLU A 161 -9.42 4.24 -9.07
CA GLU A 161 -9.27 3.56 -10.36
C GLU A 161 -7.83 3.08 -10.59
N ARG A 162 -6.86 3.90 -10.20
CA ARG A 162 -5.44 3.69 -10.53
C ARG A 162 -4.78 2.57 -9.75
N VAL A 163 -5.14 2.41 -8.48
CA VAL A 163 -4.45 1.51 -7.54
C VAL A 163 -4.60 0.03 -7.91
N HIS A 164 -5.60 -0.30 -8.72
CA HIS A 164 -5.87 -1.67 -9.14
C HIS A 164 -5.66 -1.91 -10.64
N GLU A 165 -5.26 -0.89 -11.36
CA GLU A 165 -5.07 -0.96 -12.80
C GLU A 165 -3.90 -1.90 -13.14
N ASN A 166 -4.15 -2.85 -14.04
CA ASN A 166 -3.17 -3.85 -14.50
C ASN A 166 -2.51 -4.68 -13.37
N MET A 167 -3.19 -4.83 -12.22
CA MET A 167 -2.70 -5.57 -11.08
C MET A 167 -3.25 -7.00 -11.05
N ILE A 168 -2.37 -7.96 -10.77
CA ILE A 168 -2.72 -9.36 -10.52
C ILE A 168 -2.63 -9.62 -9.02
N TYR A 169 -3.67 -10.22 -8.45
CA TYR A 169 -3.77 -10.50 -7.04
C TYR A 169 -4.00 -11.99 -6.78
N ASP A 170 -3.40 -12.51 -5.72
CA ASP A 170 -3.68 -13.86 -5.24
C ASP A 170 -5.03 -13.94 -4.52
N LEU A 171 -5.44 -12.85 -3.86
CA LEU A 171 -6.67 -12.77 -3.09
C LEU A 171 -7.26 -11.36 -3.17
N GLN A 172 -8.60 -11.29 -3.11
CA GLN A 172 -9.31 -10.04 -2.93
C GLN A 172 -10.18 -10.10 -1.68
N VAL A 173 -10.16 -9.05 -0.87
CA VAL A 173 -11.04 -8.84 0.27
C VAL A 173 -11.79 -7.53 0.12
N ASP A 174 -13.06 -7.51 0.53
CA ASP A 174 -13.91 -6.32 0.47
C ASP A 174 -14.26 -5.89 1.89
N THR A 175 -13.83 -4.69 2.26
CA THR A 175 -14.00 -4.12 3.60
C THR A 175 -15.35 -3.41 3.79
N SER A 176 -16.19 -3.34 2.77
CA SER A 176 -17.56 -2.81 2.88
C SER A 176 -18.54 -3.85 3.43
N ILE A 177 -18.27 -5.13 3.15
CA ILE A 177 -19.15 -6.25 3.52
C ILE A 177 -18.52 -7.23 4.50
N ASN A 178 -17.22 -7.14 4.75
CA ASN A 178 -16.52 -8.00 5.70
C ASN A 178 -15.87 -7.17 6.79
N SER A 179 -15.91 -7.68 8.03
CA SER A 179 -15.17 -7.05 9.12
C SER A 179 -13.65 -7.14 8.90
N PRO A 180 -12.86 -6.27 9.55
CA PRO A 180 -11.40 -6.39 9.49
C PRO A 180 -10.89 -7.75 9.94
N ARG A 181 -11.58 -8.38 10.91
CA ARG A 181 -11.26 -9.72 11.39
C ARG A 181 -11.48 -10.77 10.32
N ASP A 182 -12.66 -10.76 9.66
CA ASP A 182 -12.96 -11.72 8.59
C ASP A 182 -11.99 -11.58 7.42
N CYS A 183 -11.63 -10.34 7.05
CA CYS A 183 -10.61 -10.08 6.04
C CYS A 183 -9.26 -10.69 6.42
N ALA A 184 -8.82 -10.46 7.66
CA ALA A 184 -7.53 -10.96 8.14
C ALA A 184 -7.51 -12.51 8.24
N GLU A 185 -8.58 -13.14 8.74
CA GLU A 185 -8.71 -14.60 8.81
C GLU A 185 -8.65 -15.24 7.41
N ARG A 186 -9.35 -14.63 6.42
CA ARG A 186 -9.29 -15.08 5.01
C ARG A 186 -7.88 -14.97 4.43
N ILE A 187 -7.17 -13.88 4.73
CA ILE A 187 -5.79 -13.66 4.26
C ILE A 187 -4.84 -14.72 4.88
N LEU A 188 -4.91 -14.94 6.18
CA LEU A 188 -4.08 -15.94 6.86
C LEU A 188 -4.35 -17.35 6.34
N LYS A 189 -5.63 -17.71 6.14
CA LYS A 189 -6.03 -19.00 5.57
C LYS A 189 -5.54 -19.17 4.13
N ALA A 190 -5.68 -18.15 3.29
CA ALA A 190 -5.19 -18.18 1.90
C ALA A 190 -3.67 -18.36 1.86
N PHE A 191 -2.95 -17.66 2.73
CA PHE A 191 -1.50 -17.77 2.81
C PHE A 191 -1.03 -19.16 3.27
N ALA A 192 -1.72 -19.75 4.25
CA ALA A 192 -1.41 -21.11 4.72
C ALA A 192 -1.63 -22.18 3.64
N ASN A 193 -2.60 -21.95 2.74
CA ASN A 193 -2.96 -22.87 1.65
C ASN A 193 -2.13 -22.63 0.37
N LYS A 194 -1.40 -21.53 0.29
CA LYS A 194 -0.56 -21.20 -0.86
C LYS A 194 0.67 -22.12 -0.88
N LYS A 195 0.66 -23.16 -1.69
CA LYS A 195 1.88 -23.91 -2.05
C LYS A 195 2.68 -23.00 -2.97
N GLY A 196 3.95 -22.77 -2.65
CA GLY A 196 4.88 -21.82 -3.28
C GLY A 196 4.51 -21.44 -4.71
N THR A 197 4.29 -20.15 -4.93
CA THR A 197 3.80 -19.66 -6.23
C THR A 197 4.99 -19.39 -7.13
N GLU A 198 5.03 -20.07 -8.28
CA GLU A 198 5.81 -19.60 -9.42
C GLU A 198 5.15 -18.31 -9.92
N ILE A 199 5.91 -17.24 -9.95
CA ILE A 199 5.49 -16.00 -10.61
C ILE A 199 5.51 -16.32 -12.11
N ILE A 200 4.34 -16.38 -12.72
CA ILE A 200 4.22 -16.48 -14.17
C ILE A 200 4.70 -15.14 -14.73
N SER A 201 5.78 -15.23 -15.50
CA SER A 201 6.41 -14.15 -16.29
C SER A 201 5.47 -13.56 -17.34
#